data_31a85b3c644fbd672bea1222c4fd8245
#
_entry.id   31a85b3c644fbd672bea1222c4fd8245
#
_cell.length_a   1.000
_cell.length_b   1.000
_cell.length_c   1.000
_cell.angle_alpha   90.00
_cell.angle_beta   90.00
_cell.angle_gamma   90.00
#
_symmetry.space_group_name_H-M   'P 1'
#
loop_
_entity.id
_entity.type
_entity.pdbx_description
1 polymer ?
#
loop_
_entity_poly.entity_id
_entity_poly.type
_entity_poly.pdbx_seq_one_letter_code
_entity_poly.pdbx_strand_id
1 'polypeptide(L)'
;MPTPDPKSYADQWVRAWNAHDVEAVLEHFHDDVLFTSPVAARVVPESGGAVRGKAALREYWTTALASQPDLQFGVVGVYRGESTLVINYRNHRGELVNEVLTFDGSGLVREGHGTYLD
;
A
#
# COMPACT_ATOMS: atom_id res chain seq x y z
N MET A 1 15.50 8.20 11.19
CA MET A 1 14.20 7.98 11.83
C MET A 1 13.83 6.52 11.78
N PRO A 2 13.53 5.94 12.90
CA PRO A 2 13.13 4.54 12.93
C PRO A 2 11.79 4.33 12.21
N THR A 3 11.54 3.09 11.89
CA THR A 3 10.27 2.65 11.35
C THR A 3 9.15 2.98 12.34
N PRO A 4 7.98 3.40 11.88
CA PRO A 4 6.83 3.63 12.79
C PRO A 4 6.46 2.35 13.55
N ASP A 5 5.69 2.50 14.63
CA ASP A 5 5.18 1.35 15.35
C ASP A 5 4.37 0.47 14.41
N PRO A 6 4.74 -0.82 14.24
CA PRO A 6 4.10 -1.66 13.22
C PRO A 6 2.60 -1.81 13.37
N LYS A 7 2.12 -2.06 14.58
CA LYS A 7 0.69 -2.26 14.80
C LYS A 7 -0.11 -0.99 14.59
N SER A 8 0.39 0.13 15.11
CA SER A 8 -0.26 1.42 14.92
C SER A 8 -0.35 1.79 13.44
N TYR A 9 0.75 1.58 12.72
CA TYR A 9 0.79 1.88 11.30
C TYR A 9 -0.22 1.01 10.55
N ALA A 10 -0.21 -0.29 10.79
CA ALA A 10 -1.13 -1.20 10.12
C ALA A 10 -2.59 -0.90 10.43
N ASP A 11 -2.91 -0.51 11.67
CA ASP A 11 -4.27 -0.13 12.06
C ASP A 11 -4.74 1.11 11.30
N GLN A 12 -3.89 2.12 11.17
CA GLN A 12 -4.22 3.33 10.41
C GLN A 12 -4.35 3.01 8.93
N TRP A 13 -3.43 2.22 8.41
CA TRP A 13 -3.40 1.82 7.01
C TRP A 13 -4.67 1.08 6.60
N VAL A 14 -5.09 0.09 7.39
CA VAL A 14 -6.27 -0.71 7.05
C VAL A 14 -7.56 0.11 7.20
N ARG A 15 -7.62 0.99 8.20
CA ARG A 15 -8.78 1.87 8.36
C ARG A 15 -8.92 2.82 7.19
N ALA A 16 -7.81 3.39 6.73
CA ALA A 16 -7.82 4.31 5.60
C ALA A 16 -8.27 3.59 4.31
N TRP A 17 -7.73 2.41 4.06
CA TRP A 17 -8.14 1.62 2.89
C TRP A 17 -9.62 1.25 2.95
N ASN A 18 -10.09 0.78 4.10
CA ASN A 18 -11.49 0.34 4.25
C ASN A 18 -12.48 1.51 4.21
N ALA A 19 -12.02 2.70 4.54
CA ALA A 19 -12.81 3.93 4.37
C ALA A 19 -12.71 4.45 2.93
N HIS A 20 -11.92 3.83 2.08
CA HIS A 20 -11.65 4.27 0.71
C HIS A 20 -11.05 5.68 0.68
N ASP A 21 -10.24 6.01 1.68
CA ASP A 21 -9.63 7.32 1.85
C ASP A 21 -8.20 7.31 1.34
N VAL A 22 -8.04 7.55 0.05
CA VAL A 22 -6.74 7.53 -0.63
C VAL A 22 -5.78 8.55 0.00
N GLU A 23 -6.27 9.74 0.35
CA GLU A 23 -5.41 10.77 0.92
C GLU A 23 -4.84 10.37 2.26
N ALA A 24 -5.64 9.70 3.10
CA ALA A 24 -5.17 9.22 4.39
C ALA A 24 -4.08 8.15 4.23
N VAL A 25 -4.19 7.28 3.22
CA VAL A 25 -3.13 6.31 2.92
C VAL A 25 -1.87 7.02 2.47
N LEU A 26 -2.00 7.97 1.54
CA LEU A 26 -0.87 8.68 0.93
C LEU A 26 -0.15 9.61 1.89
N GLU A 27 -0.79 9.98 2.99
CA GLU A 27 -0.23 10.88 4.00
C GLU A 27 1.13 10.43 4.51
N HIS A 28 1.35 9.11 4.53
CA HIS A 28 2.58 8.50 5.04
C HIS A 28 3.58 8.16 3.94
N PHE A 29 3.36 8.64 2.72
CA PHE A 29 4.18 8.30 1.56
C PHE A 29 5.03 9.48 1.12
N HIS A 30 6.27 9.17 0.72
CA HIS A 30 7.18 10.16 0.16
C HIS A 30 6.68 10.62 -1.21
N ASP A 31 6.94 11.88 -1.58
CA ASP A 31 6.52 12.43 -2.88
C ASP A 31 7.06 11.64 -4.07
N ASP A 32 8.27 11.08 -3.92
CA ASP A 32 8.94 10.32 -4.98
C ASP A 32 8.80 8.82 -4.81
N VAL A 33 7.77 8.37 -4.13
CA VAL A 33 7.57 6.94 -3.84
C VAL A 33 7.52 6.10 -5.12
N LEU A 34 8.10 4.90 -5.05
CA LEU A 34 7.92 3.87 -6.06
C LEU A 34 6.99 2.81 -5.51
N PHE A 35 5.93 2.50 -6.25
CA PHE A 35 5.00 1.45 -5.85
C PHE A 35 4.83 0.45 -6.97
N THR A 36 4.94 -0.84 -6.65
CA THR A 36 4.73 -1.90 -7.64
C THR A 36 3.63 -2.84 -7.19
N SER A 37 2.86 -3.34 -8.14
CA SER A 37 1.80 -4.30 -7.86
C SER A 37 1.32 -4.94 -9.16
N PRO A 38 0.96 -6.24 -9.13
CA PRO A 38 0.28 -6.85 -10.28
C PRO A 38 -1.03 -6.14 -10.62
N VAL A 39 -1.70 -5.55 -9.63
CA VAL A 39 -2.94 -4.79 -9.85
C VAL A 39 -2.63 -3.52 -10.65
N ALA A 40 -1.51 -2.85 -10.36
CA ALA A 40 -1.10 -1.68 -11.13
C ALA A 40 -0.87 -2.04 -12.60
N ALA A 41 -0.33 -3.23 -12.86
CA ALA A 41 -0.12 -3.70 -14.21
C ALA A 41 -1.44 -3.87 -14.98
N ARG A 42 -2.53 -4.19 -14.27
CA ARG A 42 -3.86 -4.34 -14.89
C ARG A 42 -4.58 -3.00 -15.03
N VAL A 43 -4.54 -2.17 -13.99
CA VAL A 43 -5.28 -0.90 -13.95
C VAL A 43 -4.59 0.18 -14.78
N VAL A 44 -3.26 0.18 -14.78
CA VAL A 44 -2.44 1.13 -15.54
C VAL A 44 -1.45 0.32 -16.39
N PRO A 45 -1.90 -0.28 -17.50
CA PRO A 45 -1.04 -1.18 -18.29
C PRO A 45 0.28 -0.56 -18.74
N GLU A 46 0.26 0.73 -19.08
CA GLU A 46 1.46 1.44 -19.52
C GLU A 46 2.51 1.57 -18.42
N SER A 47 2.14 1.34 -17.17
CA SER A 47 3.10 1.41 -16.06
C SER A 47 4.00 0.18 -15.99
N GLY A 48 3.59 -0.93 -16.58
CA GLY A 48 4.31 -2.19 -16.44
C GLY A 48 4.28 -2.71 -15.01
N GLY A 49 3.36 -2.22 -14.17
CA GLY A 49 3.25 -2.62 -12.77
C GLY A 49 4.02 -1.74 -11.80
N ALA A 50 4.71 -0.70 -12.29
CA ALA A 50 5.49 0.21 -11.45
C ALA A 50 4.97 1.63 -11.60
N VAL A 51 4.53 2.22 -10.49
CA VAL A 51 3.97 3.58 -10.44
C VAL A 51 4.93 4.45 -9.64
N ARG A 52 5.38 5.56 -10.23
CA ARG A 52 6.32 6.47 -9.60
C ARG A 52 5.67 7.79 -9.24
N GLY A 53 5.90 8.23 -8.02
CA GLY A 53 5.45 9.51 -7.54
C GLY A 53 4.05 9.46 -6.92
N LYS A 54 3.86 10.30 -5.93
CA LYS A 54 2.64 10.35 -5.14
C LYS A 54 1.42 10.72 -5.99
N ALA A 55 1.61 11.63 -6.96
CA ALA A 55 0.50 12.07 -7.82
C ALA A 55 0.00 10.92 -8.70
N ALA A 56 0.91 10.17 -9.32
CA ALA A 56 0.56 9.02 -10.15
C ALA A 56 -0.08 7.91 -9.31
N LEU A 57 0.43 7.71 -8.10
CA LEU A 57 -0.10 6.71 -7.18
C LEU A 57 -1.53 7.06 -6.75
N ARG A 58 -1.79 8.33 -6.48
CA ARG A 58 -3.14 8.82 -6.15
C ARG A 58 -4.12 8.50 -7.27
N GLU A 59 -3.73 8.78 -8.50
CA GLU A 59 -4.55 8.53 -9.67
C GLU A 59 -4.85 7.05 -9.84
N TYR A 60 -3.82 6.21 -9.71
CA TYR A 60 -3.98 4.76 -9.80
C TYR A 60 -4.94 4.23 -8.72
N TRP A 61 -4.72 4.59 -7.46
CA TRP A 61 -5.54 4.09 -6.37
C TRP A 61 -6.98 4.60 -6.44
N THR A 62 -7.18 5.85 -6.87
CA THR A 62 -8.52 6.40 -7.05
C THR A 62 -9.28 5.60 -8.12
N THR A 63 -8.63 5.30 -9.24
CA THR A 63 -9.22 4.50 -10.31
C THR A 63 -9.51 3.08 -9.84
N ALA A 64 -8.56 2.47 -9.12
CA ALA A 64 -8.73 1.11 -8.62
C ALA A 64 -9.90 1.00 -7.65
N LEU A 65 -10.04 1.95 -6.74
CA LEU A 65 -11.16 1.96 -5.79
C LEU A 65 -12.50 2.16 -6.49
N ALA A 66 -12.54 2.99 -7.52
CA ALA A 66 -13.77 3.21 -8.27
C ALA A 66 -14.26 1.91 -8.94
N SER A 67 -13.34 1.04 -9.33
CA SER A 67 -13.68 -0.24 -9.94
C SER A 67 -13.92 -1.36 -8.93
N GLN A 68 -13.63 -1.11 -7.65
CA GLN A 68 -13.78 -2.10 -6.58
C GLN A 68 -14.48 -1.47 -5.37
N PRO A 69 -15.76 -1.11 -5.51
CA PRO A 69 -16.48 -0.42 -4.43
C PRO A 69 -16.66 -1.28 -3.19
N ASP A 70 -16.47 -2.59 -3.28
CA ASP A 70 -16.57 -3.53 -2.16
C ASP A 70 -15.22 -3.82 -1.50
N LEU A 71 -14.18 -3.07 -1.84
CA LEU A 71 -12.85 -3.29 -1.26
C LEU A 71 -12.90 -3.23 0.26
N GLN A 72 -12.36 -4.27 0.88
CA GLN A 72 -12.30 -4.43 2.33
C GLN A 72 -11.11 -5.32 2.66
N PHE A 73 -10.22 -4.83 3.51
CA PHE A 73 -9.01 -5.57 3.92
C PHE A 73 -9.11 -5.99 5.38
N GLY A 74 -8.54 -7.16 5.69
CA GLY A 74 -8.39 -7.61 7.07
C GLY A 74 -6.92 -7.94 7.33
N VAL A 75 -6.31 -7.28 8.31
CA VAL A 75 -4.92 -7.52 8.64
C VAL A 75 -4.78 -8.85 9.35
N VAL A 76 -3.87 -9.70 8.88
CA VAL A 76 -3.55 -11.00 9.48
C VAL A 76 -2.36 -10.84 10.41
N GLY A 77 -1.35 -10.11 10.01
CA GLY A 77 -0.16 -9.88 10.82
C GLY A 77 0.72 -8.79 10.26
N VAL A 78 1.63 -8.31 11.08
CA VAL A 78 2.56 -7.25 10.71
C VAL A 78 3.96 -7.69 11.10
N TYR A 79 4.92 -7.49 10.20
CA TYR A 79 6.32 -7.84 10.43
C TYR A 79 7.17 -6.58 10.39
N ARG A 80 8.15 -6.50 11.25
CA ARG A 80 9.06 -5.36 11.33
C ARG A 80 10.47 -5.77 10.96
N GLY A 81 11.07 -5.04 9.98
CA GLY A 81 12.50 -5.11 9.67
C GLY A 81 13.20 -3.86 10.15
N GLU A 82 14.40 -3.59 9.64
CA GLU A 82 15.18 -2.41 10.03
C GLU A 82 14.50 -1.11 9.59
N SER A 83 14.16 -1.01 8.34
CA SER A 83 13.43 0.15 7.79
C SER A 83 12.28 -0.31 6.93
N THR A 84 11.74 -1.49 7.22
CA THR A 84 10.71 -2.12 6.41
C THR A 84 9.62 -2.68 7.31
N LEU A 85 8.37 -2.50 6.90
CA LEU A 85 7.23 -3.19 7.48
C LEU A 85 6.62 -4.07 6.40
N VAL A 86 6.11 -5.22 6.81
CA VAL A 86 5.32 -6.06 5.92
C VAL A 86 3.96 -6.23 6.57
N ILE A 87 2.92 -5.78 5.88
CA ILE A 87 1.54 -5.98 6.35
C ILE A 87 0.97 -7.15 5.56
N ASN A 88 0.77 -8.26 6.26
CA ASN A 88 0.10 -9.42 5.69
C ASN A 88 -1.39 -9.24 5.90
N TYR A 89 -2.16 -9.25 4.82
CA TYR A 89 -3.60 -9.02 4.90
C TYR A 89 -4.36 -9.87 3.90
N ARG A 90 -5.64 -10.01 4.15
CA ARG A 90 -6.55 -10.68 3.23
C ARG A 90 -7.44 -9.63 2.60
N ASN A 91 -7.52 -9.63 1.28
CA ASN A 91 -8.37 -8.67 0.59
C ASN A 91 -9.82 -9.18 0.49
N HIS A 92 -10.68 -8.37 -0.10
CA HIS A 92 -12.11 -8.69 -0.23
C HIS A 92 -12.41 -9.90 -1.13
N ARG A 93 -11.41 -10.35 -1.89
CA ARG A 93 -11.54 -11.57 -2.71
C ARG A 93 -11.00 -12.81 -2.00
N GLY A 94 -10.56 -12.65 -0.77
CA GLY A 94 -10.00 -13.75 0.01
C GLY A 94 -8.53 -14.06 -0.30
N GLU A 95 -7.87 -13.24 -1.09
CA GLU A 95 -6.45 -13.42 -1.41
C GLU A 95 -5.56 -12.95 -0.27
N LEU A 96 -4.48 -13.69 -0.01
CA LEU A 96 -3.45 -13.27 0.93
C LEU A 96 -2.43 -12.42 0.20
N VAL A 97 -2.14 -11.27 0.78
CA VAL A 97 -1.26 -10.26 0.20
C VAL A 97 -0.25 -9.81 1.24
N ASN A 98 0.97 -9.56 0.81
CA ASN A 98 1.95 -8.87 1.63
C ASN A 98 2.21 -7.50 1.02
N GLU A 99 1.98 -6.47 1.84
CA GLU A 99 2.34 -5.10 1.48
C GLU A 99 3.70 -4.83 2.09
N VAL A 100 4.72 -4.72 1.24
CA VAL A 100 6.10 -4.51 1.70
C VAL A 100 6.41 -3.03 1.59
N LEU A 101 6.64 -2.38 2.73
CA LEU A 101 6.82 -0.93 2.79
C LEU A 101 8.20 -0.60 3.35
N THR A 102 9.00 0.11 2.57
CA THR A 102 10.32 0.56 2.98
C THR A 102 10.26 2.07 3.25
N PHE A 103 10.78 2.46 4.41
CA PHE A 103 10.69 3.84 4.89
C PHE A 103 12.02 4.57 4.71
N ASP A 104 11.93 5.88 4.46
CA ASP A 104 13.11 6.74 4.39
C ASP A 104 13.49 7.24 5.78
N GLY A 105 14.50 8.11 5.85
CA GLY A 105 14.99 8.65 7.12
C GLY A 105 14.01 9.56 7.85
N SER A 106 12.96 10.02 7.18
CA SER A 106 11.92 10.87 7.78
C SER A 106 10.70 10.07 8.24
N GLY A 107 10.69 8.75 8.02
CA GLY A 107 9.57 7.91 8.40
C GLY A 107 8.47 7.84 7.37
N LEU A 108 8.74 8.26 6.13
CA LEU A 108 7.79 8.17 5.03
C LEU A 108 8.11 6.96 4.16
N VAL A 109 7.08 6.35 3.58
CA VAL A 109 7.24 5.22 2.68
C VAL A 109 7.90 5.68 1.39
N ARG A 110 9.07 5.12 1.10
CA ARG A 110 9.81 5.42 -0.11
C ARG A 110 9.56 4.40 -1.21
N GLU A 111 9.37 3.14 -0.83
CA GLU A 111 9.01 2.07 -1.76
C GLU A 111 7.93 1.21 -1.13
N GLY A 112 6.98 0.82 -1.95
CA GLY A 112 5.95 -0.11 -1.55
C GLY A 112 5.74 -1.14 -2.64
N HIS A 113 5.50 -2.38 -2.23
CA HIS A 113 5.30 -3.48 -3.17
C HIS A 113 4.16 -4.35 -2.69
N GLY A 114 3.11 -4.45 -3.50
CA GLY A 114 2.03 -5.40 -3.25
C GLY A 114 2.40 -6.75 -3.84
N THR A 115 2.43 -7.78 -3.01
CA THR A 115 2.83 -9.12 -3.44
C THR A 115 1.75 -10.10 -3.04
N TYR A 116 1.35 -10.95 -3.96
CA TYR A 116 0.20 -11.84 -3.79
C TYR A 116 0.67 -13.28 -3.64
N LEU A 117 0.04 -14.00 -2.70
CA LEU A 117 0.35 -15.42 -2.52
C LEU A 117 -0.07 -16.18 -3.78
N ASP A 118 0.87 -16.93 -4.30
CA ASP A 118 0.68 -17.66 -5.54
C ASP A 118 0.04 -19.02 -5.29
#